data_b288be211fbbd9a88ceffa1e9f0227c5
#
_entry.id   b288be211fbbd9a88ceffa1e9f0227c5
#
_cell.length_a   1.000
_cell.length_b   1.000
_cell.length_c   1.000
_cell.angle_alpha   90.00
_cell.angle_beta   90.00
_cell.angle_gamma   90.00
#
_symmetry.space_group_name_H-M   'P 1'
#
loop_
_entity.id
_entity.type
_entity.pdbx_description
1 polymer ?
#
loop_
_entity_poly.entity_id
_entity_poly.type
_entity_poly.pdbx_seq_one_letter_code
_entity_poly.pdbx_strand_id
1 'polypeptide(L)'
;MLGIGLQSDKSADEYADLAELAERHGFDVLSVFGDLMYQPPIFPLLVAARHTRRIRLGAACLNPFTLHPVEIAGQIAALDLASHGRAYLGLARGTWLDRVGVPQARPLRRIAETVEVVRLLLAGDDGGFQGREFTVAPGTLLRYAPTRPDVPVLVGTWGQQTARAAAAFASEVKVGGSANPAMAKTMRAWLDEAAPAGRTGGTGVVLGAVTVVDEDGALARRVARTEVAMYLAVVASLDPTIDIDPELLARIQRHVNRREDDLAGALIGDDLLDLFAFSGSPEQVAAQAAAVFDAGASRVEFGTPHGLTPYGGIDLLGRRVLPLLRG
;
A
#
# COMPACT_ATOMS: atom_id res chain seq x y z
N MET A 1 11.96 4.91 -5.61
CA MET A 1 11.79 5.07 -4.14
C MET A 1 11.64 3.70 -3.47
N LEU A 2 12.06 3.60 -2.22
CA LEU A 2 11.97 2.36 -1.43
C LEU A 2 11.09 2.62 -0.20
N GLY A 3 10.05 1.81 -0.02
CA GLY A 3 9.09 1.95 1.05
C GLY A 3 9.05 0.75 2.00
N ILE A 4 8.58 0.99 3.21
CA ILE A 4 8.23 -0.03 4.21
C ILE A 4 6.72 0.04 4.45
N GLY A 5 6.05 -1.12 4.43
CA GLY A 5 4.64 -1.25 4.78
C GLY A 5 4.48 -1.98 6.11
N LEU A 6 3.81 -1.38 7.07
CA LEU A 6 3.56 -1.96 8.40
C LEU A 6 2.10 -2.37 8.56
N GLN A 7 1.87 -3.55 9.15
CA GLN A 7 0.55 -3.94 9.63
C GLN A 7 0.21 -3.19 10.92
N SER A 8 -1.06 -2.84 11.09
CA SER A 8 -1.55 -2.04 12.21
C SER A 8 -2.02 -2.92 13.39
N ASP A 9 -1.08 -3.61 14.03
CA ASP A 9 -1.30 -4.62 15.08
C ASP A 9 -0.30 -4.54 16.25
N LYS A 10 0.44 -3.43 16.35
CA LYS A 10 1.55 -3.27 17.30
C LYS A 10 1.26 -2.20 18.36
N SER A 11 2.10 -2.16 19.39
CA SER A 11 2.10 -1.08 20.39
C SER A 11 2.68 0.23 19.84
N ALA A 12 2.47 1.33 20.55
CA ALA A 12 3.03 2.62 20.19
C ALA A 12 4.57 2.61 20.17
N ASP A 13 5.18 1.95 21.16
CA ASP A 13 6.64 1.88 21.26
C ASP A 13 7.24 1.08 20.09
N GLU A 14 6.63 -0.07 19.72
CA GLU A 14 7.05 -0.83 18.54
C GLU A 14 6.96 0.00 17.25
N TYR A 15 5.90 0.79 17.08
CA TYR A 15 5.80 1.67 15.90
C TYR A 15 6.86 2.76 15.91
N ALA A 16 7.17 3.34 17.07
CA ALA A 16 8.23 4.33 17.20
C ALA A 16 9.58 3.74 16.78
N ASP A 17 9.93 2.60 17.34
CA ASP A 17 11.20 1.91 17.06
C ASP A 17 11.34 1.52 15.58
N LEU A 18 10.29 0.95 14.98
CA LEU A 18 10.29 0.55 13.57
C LEU A 18 10.35 1.75 12.63
N ALA A 19 9.66 2.85 12.95
CA ALA A 19 9.68 4.07 12.15
C ALA A 19 11.05 4.75 12.18
N GLU A 20 11.67 4.84 13.37
CA GLU A 20 13.03 5.36 13.52
C GLU A 20 14.06 4.49 12.80
N LEU A 21 13.92 3.17 12.89
CA LEU A 21 14.78 2.22 12.19
C LEU A 21 14.68 2.40 10.67
N ALA A 22 13.46 2.45 10.13
CA ALA A 22 13.24 2.68 8.71
C ALA A 22 13.85 4.01 8.23
N GLU A 23 13.65 5.09 8.98
CA GLU A 23 14.25 6.38 8.64
C GLU A 23 15.78 6.40 8.75
N ARG A 24 16.37 5.73 9.74
CA ARG A 24 17.84 5.61 9.87
C ARG A 24 18.47 4.93 8.68
N HIS A 25 17.83 3.87 8.17
CA HIS A 25 18.30 3.18 6.98
C HIS A 25 18.01 3.93 5.68
N GLY A 26 17.23 5.02 5.74
CA GLY A 26 16.96 5.87 4.60
C GLY A 26 15.84 5.38 3.70
N PHE A 27 14.87 4.63 4.21
CA PHE A 27 13.64 4.38 3.46
C PHE A 27 12.93 5.71 3.16
N ASP A 28 12.35 5.80 1.95
CA ASP A 28 11.72 7.02 1.47
C ASP A 28 10.29 7.17 1.99
N VAL A 29 9.59 6.06 2.20
CA VAL A 29 8.16 6.02 2.54
C VAL A 29 7.90 4.96 3.61
N LEU A 30 7.10 5.30 4.61
CA LEU A 30 6.48 4.37 5.54
C LEU A 30 4.97 4.40 5.35
N SER A 31 4.42 3.27 4.97
CA SER A 31 3.00 3.03 4.80
C SER A 31 2.45 2.22 5.97
N VAL A 32 1.21 2.48 6.37
CA VAL A 32 0.49 1.61 7.32
C VAL A 32 -0.74 1.04 6.63
N PHE A 33 -0.93 -0.27 6.70
CA PHE A 33 -2.07 -0.93 6.08
C PHE A 33 -3.36 -0.61 6.82
N GLY A 34 -4.42 -0.33 6.06
CA GLY A 34 -5.75 0.00 6.58
C GLY A 34 -6.71 -1.16 6.44
N ASP A 35 -6.32 -2.34 6.89
CA ASP A 35 -7.15 -3.54 6.84
C ASP A 35 -8.22 -3.52 7.93
N LEU A 36 -9.40 -4.08 7.62
CA LEU A 36 -10.46 -4.25 8.60
C LEU A 36 -10.02 -5.14 9.75
N MET A 37 -10.56 -4.90 10.95
CA MET A 37 -10.29 -5.62 12.19
C MET A 37 -8.92 -5.36 12.82
N TYR A 38 -8.07 -4.57 12.16
CA TYR A 38 -6.82 -4.06 12.71
C TYR A 38 -6.99 -2.66 13.30
N GLN A 39 -5.95 -2.11 13.91
CA GLN A 39 -5.98 -0.75 14.45
C GLN A 39 -6.19 0.27 13.31
N PRO A 40 -6.92 1.38 13.53
CA PRO A 40 -7.00 2.45 12.54
C PRO A 40 -5.59 2.97 12.18
N PRO A 41 -5.22 3.04 10.90
CA PRO A 41 -3.84 3.36 10.48
C PRO A 41 -3.37 4.76 10.89
N ILE A 42 -4.30 5.67 11.21
CA ILE A 42 -3.95 7.00 11.70
C ILE A 42 -3.18 6.96 13.03
N PHE A 43 -3.46 5.98 13.91
CA PHE A 43 -2.77 5.85 15.19
C PHE A 43 -1.26 5.60 15.00
N PRO A 44 -0.81 4.49 14.36
CA PRO A 44 0.62 4.28 14.13
C PRO A 44 1.28 5.36 13.27
N LEU A 45 0.55 5.97 12.34
CA LEU A 45 1.08 7.06 11.52
C LEU A 45 1.38 8.32 12.34
N LEU A 46 0.55 8.68 13.32
CA LEU A 46 0.82 9.78 14.22
C LEU A 46 2.00 9.50 15.16
N VAL A 47 2.15 8.25 15.62
CA VAL A 47 3.35 7.83 16.35
C VAL A 47 4.59 7.99 15.48
N ALA A 48 4.60 7.43 14.29
CA ALA A 48 5.72 7.55 13.35
C ALA A 48 6.05 9.02 13.00
N ALA A 49 5.03 9.88 12.85
CA ALA A 49 5.22 11.30 12.56
C ALA A 49 6.04 12.03 13.64
N ARG A 50 5.86 11.66 14.91
CA ARG A 50 6.60 12.26 16.05
C ARG A 50 8.04 11.76 16.13
N HIS A 51 8.31 10.55 15.68
CA HIS A 51 9.59 9.86 15.82
C HIS A 51 10.46 9.93 14.56
N THR A 52 9.96 10.55 13.48
CA THR A 52 10.69 10.70 12.21
C THR A 52 10.70 12.14 11.73
N ARG A 53 11.59 12.47 10.77
CA ARG A 53 11.78 13.84 10.27
C ARG A 53 11.75 13.95 8.74
N ARG A 54 12.02 12.87 7.99
CA ARG A 54 12.18 12.88 6.53
C ARG A 54 11.26 11.94 5.80
N ILE A 55 11.05 10.74 6.35
CA ILE A 55 10.27 9.67 5.72
C ILE A 55 8.83 10.13 5.49
N ARG A 56 8.29 9.89 4.28
CA ARG A 56 6.90 10.17 3.95
C ARG A 56 5.98 9.16 4.63
N LEU A 57 4.81 9.60 5.06
CA LEU A 57 3.89 8.81 5.88
C LEU A 57 2.49 8.78 5.27
N GLY A 58 1.86 7.61 5.24
CA GLY A 58 0.47 7.54 4.83
C GLY A 58 -0.15 6.15 4.96
N ALA A 59 -1.47 6.10 4.94
CA ALA A 59 -2.19 4.83 4.93
C ALA A 59 -2.13 4.18 3.54
N ALA A 60 -1.99 2.87 3.51
CA ALA A 60 -2.06 2.11 2.27
C ALA A 60 -3.00 0.89 2.44
N CYS A 61 -4.34 1.12 2.44
CA CYS A 61 -5.04 2.38 2.17
C CYS A 61 -6.21 2.60 3.14
N LEU A 62 -6.72 3.84 3.23
CA LEU A 62 -8.06 4.10 3.76
C LEU A 62 -9.12 3.72 2.71
N ASN A 63 -10.35 3.46 3.14
CA ASN A 63 -11.44 3.23 2.20
C ASN A 63 -12.64 4.14 2.49
N PRO A 64 -13.25 4.72 1.46
CA PRO A 64 -14.36 5.66 1.63
C PRO A 64 -15.73 4.98 1.81
N PHE A 65 -15.77 3.65 2.03
CA PHE A 65 -17.00 2.94 2.34
C PHE A 65 -17.27 2.86 3.84
N THR A 66 -16.19 2.83 4.65
CA THR A 66 -16.29 2.83 6.11
C THR A 66 -16.00 4.20 6.72
N LEU A 67 -15.34 5.10 5.98
CA LEU A 67 -15.02 6.45 6.42
C LEU A 67 -15.64 7.48 5.48
N HIS A 68 -16.31 8.51 6.04
CA HIS A 68 -16.78 9.64 5.25
C HIS A 68 -15.59 10.51 4.79
N PRO A 69 -15.61 11.13 3.58
CA PRO A 69 -14.51 11.98 3.11
C PRO A 69 -14.10 13.12 4.05
N VAL A 70 -15.03 13.66 4.82
CA VAL A 70 -14.76 14.69 5.84
C VAL A 70 -13.86 14.14 6.95
N GLU A 71 -14.10 12.90 7.42
CA GLU A 71 -13.24 12.22 8.39
C GLU A 71 -11.86 11.89 7.80
N ILE A 72 -11.82 11.47 6.54
CA ILE A 72 -10.56 11.24 5.83
C ILE A 72 -9.77 12.54 5.72
N ALA A 73 -10.41 13.66 5.37
CA ALA A 73 -9.77 14.98 5.31
C ALA A 73 -9.21 15.39 6.68
N GLY A 74 -9.98 15.19 7.75
CA GLY A 74 -9.55 15.49 9.12
C GLY A 74 -8.32 14.65 9.52
N GLN A 75 -8.32 13.35 9.24
CA GLN A 75 -7.19 12.46 9.55
C GLN A 75 -5.93 12.85 8.77
N ILE A 76 -6.05 13.14 7.47
CA ILE A 76 -4.91 13.53 6.64
C ILE A 76 -4.37 14.90 7.03
N ALA A 77 -5.23 15.88 7.33
CA ALA A 77 -4.79 17.18 7.81
C ALA A 77 -4.04 17.06 9.15
N ALA A 78 -4.53 16.22 10.07
CA ALA A 78 -3.87 15.98 11.36
C ALA A 78 -2.50 15.28 11.17
N LEU A 79 -2.42 14.29 10.29
CA LEU A 79 -1.16 13.61 9.97
C LEU A 79 -0.16 14.57 9.30
N ASP A 80 -0.63 15.37 8.35
CA ASP A 80 0.23 16.33 7.64
C ASP A 80 0.78 17.40 8.59
N LEU A 81 -0.04 17.88 9.52
CA LEU A 81 0.37 18.77 10.58
C LEU A 81 1.42 18.12 11.50
N ALA A 82 1.15 16.92 12.01
CA ALA A 82 2.05 16.20 12.91
C ALA A 82 3.38 15.82 12.24
N SER A 83 3.37 15.58 10.95
CA SER A 83 4.54 15.21 10.16
C SER A 83 5.26 16.37 9.48
N HIS A 84 4.79 17.61 9.66
CA HIS A 84 5.34 18.81 8.99
C HIS A 84 5.35 18.67 7.46
N GLY A 85 4.22 18.33 6.86
CA GLY A 85 4.04 18.28 5.41
C GLY A 85 4.53 17.01 4.72
N ARG A 86 4.70 15.88 5.44
CA ARG A 86 5.18 14.61 4.88
C ARG A 86 4.07 13.60 4.60
N ALA A 87 2.81 13.93 4.86
CA ALA A 87 1.71 13.02 4.65
C ALA A 87 1.41 12.77 3.16
N TYR A 88 0.87 11.60 2.84
CA TYR A 88 0.16 11.30 1.61
C TYR A 88 -1.17 10.61 1.92
N LEU A 89 -2.15 10.78 1.04
CA LEU A 89 -3.47 10.15 1.13
C LEU A 89 -3.49 8.87 0.29
N GLY A 90 -3.60 7.71 0.91
CA GLY A 90 -3.83 6.46 0.21
C GLY A 90 -5.29 6.02 0.30
N LEU A 91 -5.90 5.75 -0.85
CA LEU A 91 -7.30 5.32 -0.99
C LEU A 91 -7.42 4.03 -1.79
N ALA A 92 -8.29 3.14 -1.34
CA ALA A 92 -8.67 1.93 -2.08
C ALA A 92 -10.13 1.57 -1.82
N ARG A 93 -10.63 0.60 -2.59
CA ARG A 93 -11.96 0.03 -2.36
C ARG A 93 -12.07 -0.67 -0.99
N GLY A 94 -10.96 -1.15 -0.46
CA GLY A 94 -10.91 -1.99 0.74
C GLY A 94 -11.24 -3.46 0.45
N THR A 95 -10.83 -4.32 1.36
CA THR A 95 -11.02 -5.78 1.30
C THR A 95 -11.90 -6.21 2.47
N TRP A 96 -12.60 -7.34 2.35
CA TRP A 96 -13.43 -7.98 3.38
C TRP A 96 -14.63 -7.16 3.90
N LEU A 97 -15.06 -6.13 3.19
CA LEU A 97 -16.20 -5.30 3.60
C LEU A 97 -17.52 -6.08 3.60
N ASP A 98 -17.63 -7.13 2.80
CA ASP A 98 -18.72 -8.10 2.79
C ASP A 98 -18.91 -8.77 4.17
N ARG A 99 -17.82 -9.04 4.89
CA ARG A 99 -17.85 -9.63 6.25
C ARG A 99 -18.55 -8.74 7.28
N VAL A 100 -18.61 -7.44 7.02
CA VAL A 100 -19.27 -6.45 7.90
C VAL A 100 -20.50 -5.84 7.25
N GLY A 101 -20.98 -6.43 6.15
CA GLY A 101 -22.23 -6.03 5.49
C GLY A 101 -22.17 -4.68 4.79
N VAL A 102 -20.97 -4.18 4.43
CA VAL A 102 -20.80 -2.90 3.74
C VAL A 102 -20.73 -3.11 2.22
N PRO A 103 -21.75 -2.66 1.46
CA PRO A 103 -21.77 -2.81 0.01
C PRO A 103 -20.75 -1.87 -0.67
N GLN A 104 -20.01 -2.39 -1.65
CA GLN A 104 -18.99 -1.65 -2.38
C GLN A 104 -19.48 -1.22 -3.78
N ALA A 105 -20.55 -0.45 -3.82
CA ALA A 105 -21.09 0.08 -5.09
C ALA A 105 -20.23 1.24 -5.61
N ARG A 106 -20.06 1.29 -6.94
CA ARG A 106 -19.40 2.38 -7.67
C ARG A 106 -18.05 2.84 -7.09
N PRO A 107 -17.11 1.93 -6.81
CA PRO A 107 -15.89 2.23 -6.07
C PRO A 107 -15.04 3.31 -6.73
N LEU A 108 -14.93 3.32 -8.05
CA LEU A 108 -14.17 4.31 -8.79
C LEU A 108 -14.67 5.74 -8.52
N ARG A 109 -16.00 5.95 -8.64
CA ARG A 109 -16.60 7.25 -8.39
C ARG A 109 -16.42 7.67 -6.95
N ARG A 110 -16.66 6.75 -6.03
CA ARG A 110 -16.55 7.01 -4.60
C ARG A 110 -15.13 7.44 -4.20
N ILE A 111 -14.10 6.81 -4.76
CA ILE A 111 -12.70 7.21 -4.56
C ILE A 111 -12.44 8.61 -5.16
N ALA A 112 -12.89 8.87 -6.40
CA ALA A 112 -12.69 10.15 -7.06
C ALA A 112 -13.35 11.31 -6.28
N GLU A 113 -14.63 11.17 -5.94
CA GLU A 113 -15.35 12.19 -5.15
C GLU A 113 -14.73 12.37 -3.74
N THR A 114 -14.16 11.31 -3.15
CA THR A 114 -13.41 11.44 -1.89
C THR A 114 -12.21 12.35 -2.05
N VAL A 115 -11.44 12.20 -3.13
CA VAL A 115 -10.28 13.06 -3.39
C VAL A 115 -10.71 14.52 -3.58
N GLU A 116 -11.80 14.75 -4.31
CA GLU A 116 -12.34 16.11 -4.52
C GLU A 116 -12.77 16.76 -3.20
N VAL A 117 -13.51 16.06 -2.35
CA VAL A 117 -13.93 16.57 -1.02
C VAL A 117 -12.72 16.80 -0.11
N VAL A 118 -11.74 15.89 -0.09
CA VAL A 118 -10.53 16.08 0.71
C VAL A 118 -9.76 17.33 0.26
N ARG A 119 -9.59 17.54 -1.04
CA ARG A 119 -8.91 18.72 -1.60
C ARG A 119 -9.65 20.01 -1.27
N LEU A 120 -10.98 20.02 -1.43
CA LEU A 120 -11.82 21.14 -1.05
C LEU A 120 -11.58 21.55 0.40
N LEU A 121 -11.65 20.60 1.32
CA LEU A 121 -11.48 20.86 2.75
C LEU A 121 -10.06 21.28 3.14
N LEU A 122 -9.03 20.67 2.51
CA LEU A 122 -7.63 21.06 2.73
C LEU A 122 -7.32 22.45 2.18
N ALA A 123 -7.95 22.84 1.07
CA ALA A 123 -7.81 24.17 0.49
C ALA A 123 -8.57 25.27 1.26
N GLY A 124 -9.44 24.88 2.23
CA GLY A 124 -10.31 25.83 2.94
C GLY A 124 -11.39 26.43 2.03
N ASP A 125 -11.81 25.71 0.99
CA ASP A 125 -12.90 26.10 0.12
C ASP A 125 -14.23 25.81 0.80
N ASP A 126 -15.05 26.85 0.99
CA ASP A 126 -16.35 26.80 1.67
C ASP A 126 -17.54 26.67 0.71
N GLY A 127 -17.31 26.53 -0.59
CA GLY A 127 -18.34 26.42 -1.62
C GLY A 127 -19.21 25.14 -1.49
N GLY A 128 -18.74 24.17 -0.73
CA GLY A 128 -19.40 22.86 -0.60
C GLY A 128 -19.14 21.94 -1.79
N PHE A 129 -19.69 20.72 -1.74
CA PHE A 129 -19.54 19.71 -2.79
C PHE A 129 -20.87 19.00 -3.03
N GLN A 130 -21.23 18.86 -4.31
CA GLN A 130 -22.42 18.12 -4.74
C GLN A 130 -22.04 17.04 -5.73
N GLY A 131 -21.76 15.85 -5.21
CA GLY A 131 -21.45 14.65 -6.01
C GLY A 131 -22.65 13.71 -6.15
N ARG A 132 -22.38 12.51 -6.63
CA ARG A 132 -23.37 11.42 -6.69
C ARG A 132 -23.26 10.47 -5.49
N GLU A 133 -22.10 10.37 -4.89
CA GLU A 133 -21.80 9.53 -3.71
C GLU A 133 -21.77 10.35 -2.43
N PHE A 134 -21.34 11.61 -2.51
CA PHE A 134 -21.19 12.48 -1.36
C PHE A 134 -21.77 13.87 -1.60
N THR A 135 -22.24 14.48 -0.54
CA THR A 135 -22.66 15.88 -0.51
C THR A 135 -22.05 16.54 0.72
N VAL A 136 -21.46 17.71 0.55
CA VAL A 136 -20.94 18.55 1.62
C VAL A 136 -21.59 19.92 1.49
N ALA A 137 -22.27 20.37 2.51
CA ALA A 137 -22.97 21.67 2.48
C ALA A 137 -21.97 22.84 2.39
N PRO A 138 -22.34 23.95 1.71
CA PRO A 138 -21.56 25.17 1.75
C PRO A 138 -21.31 25.64 3.17
N GLY A 139 -20.15 26.25 3.42
CA GLY A 139 -19.71 26.68 4.75
C GLY A 139 -19.12 25.56 5.62
N THR A 140 -19.00 24.34 5.10
CA THR A 140 -18.34 23.23 5.81
C THR A 140 -16.82 23.34 5.67
N LEU A 141 -16.12 23.59 6.78
CA LEU A 141 -14.67 23.77 6.83
C LEU A 141 -14.06 22.96 7.98
N LEU A 142 -12.79 22.60 7.85
CA LEU A 142 -11.99 22.14 8.97
C LEU A 142 -11.86 23.30 9.99
N ARG A 143 -12.00 23.00 11.29
CA ARG A 143 -11.94 24.00 12.36
C ARG A 143 -10.52 24.35 12.80
N TYR A 144 -9.51 23.99 12.01
CA TYR A 144 -8.09 24.30 12.17
C TYR A 144 -7.44 24.46 10.80
N ALA A 145 -6.30 25.15 10.73
CA ALA A 145 -5.62 25.38 9.46
C ALA A 145 -4.82 24.14 9.02
N PRO A 146 -5.09 23.59 7.84
CA PRO A 146 -4.25 22.56 7.24
C PRO A 146 -2.84 23.11 6.95
N THR A 147 -1.84 22.22 6.93
CA THR A 147 -0.44 22.60 6.64
C THR A 147 -0.27 23.06 5.19
N ARG A 148 -1.03 22.45 4.28
CA ARG A 148 -1.02 22.75 2.83
C ARG A 148 -2.36 22.39 2.19
N PRO A 149 -2.68 23.01 1.04
CA PRO A 149 -4.00 22.87 0.39
C PRO A 149 -4.16 21.54 -0.37
N ASP A 150 -3.08 20.78 -0.61
CA ASP A 150 -3.12 19.49 -1.30
C ASP A 150 -2.04 18.57 -0.78
N VAL A 151 -2.31 17.28 -0.80
CA VAL A 151 -1.38 16.20 -0.43
C VAL A 151 -1.28 15.20 -1.58
N PRO A 152 -0.13 14.55 -1.77
CA PRO A 152 -0.02 13.49 -2.78
C PRO A 152 -1.05 12.39 -2.54
N VAL A 153 -1.69 11.92 -3.60
CA VAL A 153 -2.73 10.88 -3.56
C VAL A 153 -2.16 9.57 -4.12
N LEU A 154 -2.31 8.49 -3.37
CA LEU A 154 -2.06 7.12 -3.81
C LEU A 154 -3.41 6.41 -3.97
N VAL A 155 -3.62 5.70 -5.07
CA VAL A 155 -4.79 4.85 -5.28
C VAL A 155 -4.35 3.38 -5.32
N GLY A 156 -4.88 2.57 -4.40
CA GLY A 156 -4.68 1.13 -4.39
C GLY A 156 -5.65 0.42 -5.32
N THR A 157 -5.16 -0.29 -6.34
CA THR A 157 -6.01 -1.04 -7.27
C THR A 157 -5.22 -2.06 -8.09
N TRP A 158 -5.90 -3.14 -8.46
CA TRP A 158 -5.49 -4.10 -9.48
C TRP A 158 -6.19 -3.86 -10.83
N GLY A 159 -7.28 -3.09 -10.83
CA GLY A 159 -8.18 -2.96 -11.97
C GLY A 159 -7.80 -1.86 -12.95
N GLN A 160 -7.77 -2.21 -14.25
CA GLN A 160 -7.45 -1.29 -15.34
C GLN A 160 -8.30 -0.01 -15.34
N GLN A 161 -9.62 -0.12 -15.15
CA GLN A 161 -10.51 1.04 -15.17
C GLN A 161 -10.19 2.02 -14.05
N THR A 162 -9.92 1.52 -12.84
CA THR A 162 -9.55 2.37 -11.71
C THR A 162 -8.17 3.00 -11.91
N ALA A 163 -7.19 2.25 -12.43
CA ALA A 163 -5.87 2.76 -12.75
C ALA A 163 -5.93 3.90 -13.78
N ARG A 164 -6.64 3.69 -14.88
CA ARG A 164 -6.83 4.72 -15.92
C ARG A 164 -7.49 5.99 -15.38
N ALA A 165 -8.53 5.85 -14.57
CA ALA A 165 -9.17 7.01 -13.98
C ALA A 165 -8.27 7.73 -12.96
N ALA A 166 -7.51 6.98 -12.16
CA ALA A 166 -6.55 7.53 -11.20
C ALA A 166 -5.41 8.32 -11.88
N ALA A 167 -5.06 8.00 -13.12
CA ALA A 167 -4.07 8.75 -13.90
C ALA A 167 -4.37 10.26 -13.98
N ALA A 168 -5.63 10.66 -13.84
CA ALA A 168 -6.02 12.07 -13.88
C ALA A 168 -5.69 12.85 -12.59
N PHE A 169 -5.66 12.19 -11.42
CA PHE A 169 -5.58 12.88 -10.13
C PHE A 169 -4.58 12.29 -9.12
N ALA A 170 -4.18 11.03 -9.29
CA ALA A 170 -3.30 10.36 -8.35
C ALA A 170 -1.81 10.63 -8.65
N SER A 171 -1.01 10.75 -7.61
CA SER A 171 0.46 10.81 -7.70
C SER A 171 1.06 9.42 -7.91
N GLU A 172 0.45 8.40 -7.33
CA GLU A 172 0.89 7.01 -7.41
C GLU A 172 -0.32 6.07 -7.49
N VAL A 173 -0.17 4.95 -8.21
CA VAL A 173 -1.08 3.80 -8.17
C VAL A 173 -0.34 2.60 -7.62
N LYS A 174 -0.92 1.96 -6.58
CA LYS A 174 -0.32 0.82 -5.89
C LYS A 174 -1.06 -0.47 -6.21
N VAL A 175 -0.28 -1.48 -6.58
CA VAL A 175 -0.70 -2.89 -6.60
C VAL A 175 -0.20 -3.53 -5.32
N GLY A 176 -1.13 -3.79 -4.39
CA GLY A 176 -0.81 -4.42 -3.10
C GLY A 176 -0.86 -5.94 -3.20
N GLY A 177 0.13 -6.61 -2.65
CA GLY A 177 0.28 -8.06 -2.70
C GLY A 177 0.92 -8.57 -4.00
N SER A 178 1.71 -7.74 -4.70
CA SER A 178 2.41 -8.13 -5.94
C SER A 178 3.89 -7.78 -5.89
N ALA A 179 4.73 -8.72 -6.29
CA ALA A 179 6.14 -8.56 -6.62
C ALA A 179 6.41 -8.84 -8.11
N ASN A 180 5.35 -8.95 -8.92
CA ASN A 180 5.39 -9.39 -10.32
C ASN A 180 5.82 -8.25 -11.28
N PRO A 181 6.98 -8.35 -11.95
CA PRO A 181 7.42 -7.36 -12.93
C PRO A 181 6.45 -7.19 -14.10
N ALA A 182 5.77 -8.27 -14.55
CA ALA A 182 4.79 -8.18 -15.63
C ALA A 182 3.58 -7.31 -15.24
N MET A 183 3.15 -7.39 -13.96
CA MET A 183 2.09 -6.51 -13.44
C MET A 183 2.54 -5.05 -13.35
N ALA A 184 3.80 -4.79 -12.98
CA ALA A 184 4.36 -3.43 -13.01
C ALA A 184 4.31 -2.83 -14.41
N LYS A 185 4.76 -3.58 -15.42
CA LYS A 185 4.74 -3.19 -16.82
C LYS A 185 3.31 -2.94 -17.32
N THR A 186 2.38 -3.82 -16.97
CA THR A 186 0.96 -3.70 -17.34
C THR A 186 0.33 -2.46 -16.72
N MET A 187 0.57 -2.21 -15.42
CA MET A 187 0.08 -1.02 -14.75
C MET A 187 0.65 0.26 -15.36
N ARG A 188 1.95 0.27 -15.68
CA ARG A 188 2.60 1.40 -16.35
C ARG A 188 1.91 1.71 -17.69
N ALA A 189 1.69 0.69 -18.51
CA ALA A 189 1.02 0.87 -19.81
C ALA A 189 -0.39 1.47 -19.65
N TRP A 190 -1.21 0.99 -18.71
CA TRP A 190 -2.53 1.53 -18.45
C TRP A 190 -2.53 3.00 -18.01
N LEU A 191 -1.53 3.39 -17.22
CA LEU A 191 -1.39 4.77 -16.75
C LEU A 191 -0.90 5.70 -17.88
N ASP A 192 0.02 5.25 -18.72
CA ASP A 192 0.56 6.02 -19.84
C ASP A 192 -0.50 6.27 -20.91
N GLU A 193 -1.32 5.25 -21.23
CA GLU A 193 -2.43 5.37 -22.18
C GLU A 193 -3.51 6.37 -21.71
N ALA A 194 -3.68 6.52 -20.41
CA ALA A 194 -4.70 7.39 -19.81
C ALA A 194 -4.18 8.73 -19.31
N ALA A 195 -2.88 8.98 -19.45
CA ALA A 195 -2.26 10.21 -18.94
C ALA A 195 -2.87 11.45 -19.60
N PRO A 196 -3.35 12.45 -18.82
CA PRO A 196 -3.86 13.70 -19.39
C PRO A 196 -2.77 14.45 -20.16
N ALA A 197 -3.14 15.03 -21.28
CA ALA A 197 -2.23 15.86 -22.07
C ALA A 197 -1.70 17.03 -21.23
N GLY A 198 -0.38 17.24 -21.27
CA GLY A 198 0.29 18.31 -20.53
C GLY A 198 0.60 18.02 -19.04
N ARG A 199 0.26 16.85 -18.53
CA ARG A 199 0.66 16.48 -17.16
C ARG A 199 2.15 16.10 -17.13
N THR A 200 2.97 16.93 -16.49
CA THR A 200 4.39 16.64 -16.25
C THR A 200 4.55 15.67 -15.07
N GLY A 201 5.48 14.72 -15.19
CA GLY A 201 5.85 13.81 -14.11
C GLY A 201 5.05 12.50 -14.02
N GLY A 202 3.95 12.36 -14.77
CA GLY A 202 3.16 11.12 -14.81
C GLY A 202 2.65 10.61 -13.44
N THR A 203 1.94 9.50 -13.45
CA THR A 203 1.52 8.80 -12.21
C THR A 203 2.50 7.66 -11.91
N GLY A 204 3.07 7.60 -10.72
CA GLY A 204 4.00 6.55 -10.32
C GLY A 204 3.31 5.19 -10.16
N VAL A 205 4.03 4.11 -10.44
CA VAL A 205 3.61 2.73 -10.17
C VAL A 205 4.29 2.22 -8.91
N VAL A 206 3.51 1.68 -7.98
CA VAL A 206 4.01 1.10 -6.73
C VAL A 206 3.63 -0.37 -6.68
N LEU A 207 4.61 -1.25 -6.52
CA LEU A 207 4.37 -2.64 -6.15
C LEU A 207 4.76 -2.86 -4.69
N GLY A 208 3.88 -3.51 -3.95
CA GLY A 208 4.14 -3.87 -2.55
C GLY A 208 3.67 -5.29 -2.28
N ALA A 209 4.52 -6.07 -1.63
CA ALA A 209 4.25 -7.47 -1.34
C ALA A 209 4.78 -7.89 0.04
N VAL A 210 4.33 -9.04 0.51
CA VAL A 210 4.97 -9.76 1.61
C VAL A 210 6.47 -9.78 1.38
N THR A 211 7.23 -9.44 2.41
CA THR A 211 8.69 -9.47 2.32
C THR A 211 9.24 -10.28 3.48
N VAL A 212 10.10 -11.23 3.16
CA VAL A 212 10.84 -12.00 4.17
C VAL A 212 12.29 -12.11 3.72
N VAL A 213 13.17 -11.36 4.37
CA VAL A 213 14.62 -11.42 4.13
C VAL A 213 15.32 -12.06 5.32
N ASP A 214 16.26 -12.95 5.04
CA ASP A 214 17.15 -13.56 6.04
C ASP A 214 18.46 -13.98 5.34
N GLU A 215 19.58 -14.09 6.09
CA GLU A 215 20.82 -14.63 5.57
C GLU A 215 20.65 -16.10 5.13
N ASP A 216 19.79 -16.89 5.80
CA ASP A 216 19.26 -18.15 5.30
C ASP A 216 18.08 -17.90 4.35
N GLY A 217 18.39 -17.69 3.07
CA GLY A 217 17.39 -17.46 2.05
C GLY A 217 16.37 -18.60 1.91
N ALA A 218 16.73 -19.84 2.19
CA ALA A 218 15.80 -20.97 2.14
C ALA A 218 14.79 -20.90 3.28
N LEU A 219 15.21 -20.51 4.49
CA LEU A 219 14.33 -20.28 5.62
C LEU A 219 13.38 -19.10 5.32
N ALA A 220 13.91 -17.99 4.81
CA ALA A 220 13.11 -16.83 4.42
C ALA A 220 12.00 -17.20 3.44
N ARG A 221 12.31 -17.97 2.40
CA ARG A 221 11.32 -18.41 1.41
C ARG A 221 10.26 -19.37 2.00
N ARG A 222 10.64 -20.22 2.95
CA ARG A 222 9.65 -21.07 3.67
C ARG A 222 8.65 -20.21 4.45
N VAL A 223 9.14 -19.24 5.22
CA VAL A 223 8.27 -18.31 5.97
C VAL A 223 7.41 -17.49 5.01
N ALA A 224 7.98 -16.97 3.93
CA ALA A 224 7.24 -16.19 2.94
C ALA A 224 6.06 -16.96 2.32
N ARG A 225 6.20 -18.27 2.06
CA ARG A 225 5.09 -19.10 1.55
C ARG A 225 3.91 -19.14 2.52
N THR A 226 4.17 -19.31 3.80
CA THR A 226 3.14 -19.30 4.85
C THR A 226 2.43 -17.94 4.90
N GLU A 227 3.18 -16.85 4.88
CA GLU A 227 2.64 -15.49 4.90
C GLU A 227 1.83 -15.13 3.65
N VAL A 228 2.30 -15.53 2.46
CA VAL A 228 1.62 -15.28 1.19
C VAL A 228 0.32 -16.08 1.07
N ALA A 229 0.26 -17.29 1.62
CA ALA A 229 -0.88 -18.18 1.47
C ALA A 229 -2.22 -17.53 1.85
N MET A 230 -2.22 -16.71 2.91
CA MET A 230 -3.42 -16.01 3.39
C MET A 230 -4.00 -15.04 2.34
N TYR A 231 -3.15 -14.41 1.54
CA TYR A 231 -3.56 -13.38 0.58
C TYR A 231 -3.69 -13.93 -0.84
N LEU A 232 -3.00 -15.02 -1.16
CA LEU A 232 -2.85 -15.50 -2.53
C LEU A 232 -4.19 -15.77 -3.22
N ALA A 233 -5.12 -16.40 -2.53
CA ALA A 233 -6.45 -16.68 -3.08
C ALA A 233 -7.26 -15.41 -3.43
N VAL A 234 -6.92 -14.27 -2.78
CA VAL A 234 -7.57 -12.98 -3.05
C VAL A 234 -6.87 -12.25 -4.19
N VAL A 235 -5.53 -12.19 -4.17
CA VAL A 235 -4.78 -11.32 -5.09
C VAL A 235 -4.42 -12.00 -6.41
N ALA A 236 -4.19 -13.31 -6.42
CA ALA A 236 -3.76 -14.01 -7.64
C ALA A 236 -4.81 -13.97 -8.75
N SER A 237 -6.09 -14.05 -8.39
CA SER A 237 -7.19 -13.92 -9.36
C SER A 237 -7.36 -12.51 -9.93
N LEU A 238 -6.71 -11.52 -9.34
CA LEU A 238 -6.76 -10.12 -9.78
C LEU A 238 -5.63 -9.77 -10.75
N ASP A 239 -4.57 -10.59 -10.82
CA ASP A 239 -3.44 -10.35 -11.71
C ASP A 239 -3.75 -10.85 -13.14
N PRO A 240 -3.94 -9.95 -14.11
CA PRO A 240 -4.28 -10.33 -15.48
C PRO A 240 -3.07 -10.87 -16.28
N THR A 241 -1.89 -10.91 -15.69
CA THR A 241 -0.64 -11.31 -16.38
C THR A 241 -0.26 -12.75 -16.10
N ILE A 242 -1.01 -13.44 -15.23
CA ILE A 242 -0.77 -14.83 -14.86
C ILE A 242 -1.99 -15.69 -15.16
N ASP A 243 -1.72 -16.94 -15.49
CA ASP A 243 -2.74 -18.00 -15.53
C ASP A 243 -2.44 -18.98 -14.38
N ILE A 244 -3.33 -19.04 -13.41
CA ILE A 244 -3.16 -19.88 -12.23
C ILE A 244 -4.34 -20.86 -12.11
N ASP A 245 -4.01 -22.13 -11.84
CA ASP A 245 -5.01 -23.17 -11.65
C ASP A 245 -6.00 -22.80 -10.51
N PRO A 246 -7.29 -22.61 -10.81
CA PRO A 246 -8.31 -22.32 -9.82
C PRO A 246 -8.42 -23.39 -8.73
N GLU A 247 -8.11 -24.66 -9.06
CA GLU A 247 -8.14 -25.75 -8.08
C GLU A 247 -7.00 -25.62 -7.07
N LEU A 248 -5.81 -25.22 -7.52
CA LEU A 248 -4.70 -24.91 -6.64
C LEU A 248 -5.07 -23.79 -5.64
N LEU A 249 -5.65 -22.69 -6.13
CA LEU A 249 -6.11 -21.60 -5.26
C LEU A 249 -7.18 -22.07 -4.27
N ALA A 250 -8.12 -22.88 -4.72
CA ALA A 250 -9.16 -23.43 -3.84
C ALA A 250 -8.58 -24.38 -2.77
N ARG A 251 -7.53 -25.14 -3.10
CA ARG A 251 -6.81 -26.00 -2.13
C ARG A 251 -6.09 -25.15 -1.09
N ILE A 252 -5.34 -24.14 -1.51
CA ILE A 252 -4.65 -23.20 -0.61
C ILE A 252 -5.68 -22.56 0.33
N GLN A 253 -6.79 -22.02 -0.22
CA GLN A 253 -7.83 -21.38 0.59
C GLN A 253 -8.48 -22.33 1.60
N ARG A 254 -8.65 -23.63 1.27
CA ARG A 254 -9.18 -24.63 2.21
C ARG A 254 -8.26 -24.81 3.43
N HIS A 255 -6.93 -24.87 3.22
CA HIS A 255 -5.96 -24.97 4.31
C HIS A 255 -5.95 -23.69 5.15
N VAL A 256 -5.93 -22.50 4.53
CA VAL A 256 -6.00 -21.21 5.22
C VAL A 256 -7.26 -21.13 6.12
N ASN A 257 -8.43 -21.52 5.60
CA ASN A 257 -9.68 -21.52 6.37
C ASN A 257 -9.64 -22.46 7.59
N ARG A 258 -8.79 -23.50 7.56
CA ARG A 258 -8.58 -24.45 8.65
C ARG A 258 -7.42 -24.05 9.59
N ARG A 259 -6.76 -22.91 9.30
CA ARG A 259 -5.55 -22.46 10.01
C ARG A 259 -4.38 -23.47 9.91
N GLU A 260 -4.30 -24.12 8.77
CA GLU A 260 -3.24 -25.07 8.41
C GLU A 260 -2.22 -24.35 7.50
N ASP A 261 -1.66 -23.23 8.00
CA ASP A 261 -0.92 -22.25 7.19
C ASP A 261 0.35 -22.87 6.57
N ASP A 262 1.03 -23.77 7.26
CA ASP A 262 2.20 -24.49 6.72
C ASP A 262 1.81 -25.41 5.53
N LEU A 263 0.65 -26.07 5.62
CA LEU A 263 0.14 -26.92 4.53
C LEU A 263 -0.29 -26.05 3.34
N ALA A 264 -0.87 -24.90 3.59
CA ALA A 264 -1.20 -23.92 2.55
C ALA A 264 0.08 -23.43 1.86
N GLY A 265 1.08 -23.04 2.62
CA GLY A 265 2.39 -22.58 2.11
C GLY A 265 3.12 -23.64 1.29
N ALA A 266 3.06 -24.91 1.70
CA ALA A 266 3.70 -26.04 0.99
C ALA A 266 3.15 -26.25 -0.44
N LEU A 267 1.96 -25.73 -0.75
CA LEU A 267 1.39 -25.77 -2.11
C LEU A 267 1.92 -24.69 -3.04
N ILE A 268 2.64 -23.69 -2.51
CA ILE A 268 3.15 -22.54 -3.26
C ILE A 268 4.56 -22.86 -3.76
N GLY A 269 4.71 -23.08 -5.06
CA GLY A 269 6.00 -23.26 -5.71
C GLY A 269 6.83 -21.96 -5.77
N ASP A 270 8.12 -22.08 -6.10
CA ASP A 270 9.03 -20.93 -6.15
C ASP A 270 8.58 -19.88 -7.17
N ASP A 271 8.22 -20.31 -8.38
CA ASP A 271 7.78 -19.41 -9.45
C ASP A 271 6.54 -18.59 -9.03
N LEU A 272 5.60 -19.22 -8.34
CA LEU A 272 4.41 -18.54 -7.85
C LEU A 272 4.73 -17.62 -6.67
N LEU A 273 5.63 -18.03 -5.77
CA LEU A 273 6.06 -17.21 -4.64
C LEU A 273 6.70 -15.91 -5.12
N ASP A 274 7.56 -15.96 -6.13
CA ASP A 274 8.30 -14.80 -6.65
C ASP A 274 7.39 -13.75 -7.31
N LEU A 275 6.16 -14.10 -7.67
CA LEU A 275 5.17 -13.13 -8.17
C LEU A 275 4.44 -12.38 -7.05
N PHE A 276 4.46 -12.90 -5.80
CA PHE A 276 3.65 -12.38 -4.71
C PHE A 276 4.43 -12.04 -3.44
N ALA A 277 5.75 -12.30 -3.44
CA ALA A 277 6.62 -11.95 -2.32
C ALA A 277 8.02 -11.52 -2.78
N PHE A 278 8.63 -10.64 -2.01
CA PHE A 278 10.07 -10.42 -2.01
C PHE A 278 10.68 -11.32 -0.95
N SER A 279 11.36 -12.40 -1.33
CA SER A 279 11.80 -13.38 -0.34
C SER A 279 13.11 -14.06 -0.69
N GLY A 280 13.92 -14.34 0.32
CA GLY A 280 15.21 -15.02 0.17
C GLY A 280 16.36 -14.31 0.88
N SER A 281 17.57 -14.52 0.40
CA SER A 281 18.75 -13.77 0.87
C SER A 281 18.63 -12.28 0.48
N PRO A 282 19.42 -11.39 1.11
CA PRO A 282 19.46 -9.98 0.72
C PRO A 282 19.68 -9.76 -0.79
N GLU A 283 20.53 -10.54 -1.41
CA GLU A 283 20.82 -10.44 -2.85
C GLU A 283 19.63 -10.89 -3.71
N GLN A 284 18.91 -11.94 -3.29
CA GLN A 284 17.70 -12.40 -3.97
C GLN A 284 16.59 -11.35 -3.88
N VAL A 285 16.35 -10.78 -2.69
CA VAL A 285 15.36 -9.72 -2.49
C VAL A 285 15.71 -8.47 -3.29
N ALA A 286 16.98 -8.09 -3.32
CA ALA A 286 17.46 -6.97 -4.14
C ALA A 286 17.23 -7.22 -5.64
N ALA A 287 17.53 -8.41 -6.14
CA ALA A 287 17.31 -8.76 -7.54
C ALA A 287 15.84 -8.74 -7.93
N GLN A 288 14.95 -9.28 -7.08
CA GLN A 288 13.50 -9.23 -7.29
C GLN A 288 12.97 -7.79 -7.33
N ALA A 289 13.43 -6.94 -6.40
CA ALA A 289 13.03 -5.52 -6.37
C ALA A 289 13.58 -4.75 -7.59
N ALA A 290 14.82 -5.02 -8.02
CA ALA A 290 15.41 -4.43 -9.23
C ALA A 290 14.59 -4.77 -10.47
N ALA A 291 14.19 -6.05 -10.64
CA ALA A 291 13.35 -6.47 -11.76
C ALA A 291 12.00 -5.72 -11.82
N VAL A 292 11.42 -5.40 -10.66
CA VAL A 292 10.20 -4.60 -10.58
C VAL A 292 10.47 -3.14 -11.00
N PHE A 293 11.60 -2.55 -10.60
CA PHE A 293 12.00 -1.21 -11.06
C PHE A 293 12.26 -1.18 -12.57
N ASP A 294 12.96 -2.16 -13.11
CA ASP A 294 13.26 -2.28 -14.55
C ASP A 294 11.98 -2.43 -15.38
N ALA A 295 10.94 -3.01 -14.78
CA ALA A 295 9.62 -3.12 -15.41
C ALA A 295 8.78 -1.82 -15.34
N GLY A 296 9.33 -0.74 -14.76
CA GLY A 296 8.70 0.60 -14.77
C GLY A 296 8.03 1.01 -13.47
N ALA A 297 8.22 0.29 -12.37
CA ALA A 297 7.78 0.76 -11.07
C ALA A 297 8.62 1.96 -10.61
N SER A 298 7.96 2.94 -9.99
CA SER A 298 8.62 4.11 -9.38
C SER A 298 8.92 3.88 -7.89
N ARG A 299 8.24 2.91 -7.28
CA ARG A 299 8.42 2.54 -5.88
C ARG A 299 8.20 1.04 -5.68
N VAL A 300 9.10 0.43 -4.91
CA VAL A 300 8.90 -0.89 -4.31
C VAL A 300 8.64 -0.70 -2.83
N GLU A 301 7.62 -1.38 -2.30
CA GLU A 301 7.25 -1.35 -0.90
C GLU A 301 7.39 -2.74 -0.28
N PHE A 302 8.32 -2.88 0.64
CA PHE A 302 8.54 -4.10 1.40
C PHE A 302 7.49 -4.20 2.50
N GLY A 303 6.58 -5.18 2.40
CA GLY A 303 5.50 -5.41 3.35
C GLY A 303 5.88 -6.37 4.48
N THR A 304 5.03 -6.44 5.50
CA THR A 304 5.18 -7.39 6.62
C THR A 304 5.29 -8.84 6.14
N PRO A 305 6.02 -9.69 6.91
CA PRO A 305 6.66 -9.42 8.22
C PRO A 305 8.06 -8.82 8.13
N HIS A 306 8.63 -8.61 6.96
CA HIS A 306 9.96 -8.11 6.57
C HIS A 306 11.09 -9.14 6.75
N GLY A 307 11.01 -10.02 7.72
CA GLY A 307 11.98 -11.06 8.03
C GLY A 307 11.41 -12.02 9.07
N LEU A 308 12.27 -12.73 9.78
CA LEU A 308 11.86 -13.62 10.89
C LEU A 308 11.32 -12.81 12.09
N THR A 309 11.76 -11.56 12.21
CA THR A 309 11.16 -10.54 13.09
C THR A 309 11.05 -9.24 12.32
N PRO A 310 10.06 -8.37 12.60
CA PRO A 310 9.93 -7.10 11.89
C PRO A 310 11.18 -6.21 12.00
N TYR A 311 11.74 -6.10 13.20
CA TYR A 311 12.94 -5.30 13.44
C TYR A 311 14.16 -5.84 12.68
N GLY A 312 14.44 -7.16 12.83
CA GLY A 312 15.56 -7.81 12.14
C GLY A 312 15.45 -7.73 10.62
N GLY A 313 14.23 -7.91 10.09
CA GLY A 313 13.97 -7.80 8.66
C GLY A 313 14.19 -6.39 8.12
N ILE A 314 13.65 -5.35 8.77
CA ILE A 314 13.87 -3.94 8.36
C ILE A 314 15.34 -3.56 8.48
N ASP A 315 16.03 -4.00 9.53
CA ASP A 315 17.47 -3.75 9.69
C ASP A 315 18.28 -4.42 8.58
N LEU A 316 17.99 -5.68 8.24
CA LEU A 316 18.67 -6.41 7.18
C LEU A 316 18.37 -5.83 5.79
N LEU A 317 17.11 -5.44 5.51
CA LEU A 317 16.73 -4.70 4.30
C LEU A 317 17.56 -3.41 4.19
N GLY A 318 17.63 -2.65 5.28
CA GLY A 318 18.37 -1.38 5.30
C GLY A 318 19.87 -1.52 5.07
N ARG A 319 20.51 -2.49 5.72
CA ARG A 319 21.96 -2.68 5.65
C ARG A 319 22.45 -3.41 4.40
N ARG A 320 21.66 -4.34 3.86
CA ARG A 320 22.10 -5.24 2.81
C ARG A 320 21.35 -5.05 1.49
N VAL A 321 20.03 -4.81 1.52
CA VAL A 321 19.22 -4.72 0.29
C VAL A 321 19.24 -3.31 -0.29
N LEU A 322 19.04 -2.27 0.54
CA LEU A 322 19.01 -0.89 0.04
C LEU A 322 20.28 -0.45 -0.68
N PRO A 323 21.51 -0.78 -0.18
CA PRO A 323 22.75 -0.43 -0.90
C PRO A 323 22.83 -1.06 -2.29
N LEU A 324 22.37 -2.32 -2.44
CA LEU A 324 22.34 -3.00 -3.74
C LEU A 324 21.39 -2.37 -4.76
N LEU A 325 20.33 -1.69 -4.27
CA LEU A 325 19.32 -1.03 -5.13
C LEU A 325 19.68 0.42 -5.45
N ARG A 326 20.63 1.01 -4.72
CA ARG A 326 21.01 2.43 -4.91
C ARG A 326 22.32 2.59 -5.71
N GLY A 327 23.04 1.51 -5.93
CA GLY A 327 24.26 1.44 -6.74
C GLY A 327 25.45 2.04 -6.05
#